data_88a839231cb7b6bc96aaf7c844564124
#
_entry.id   88a839231cb7b6bc96aaf7c844564124
#
_cell.length_a   1.000
_cell.length_b   1.000
_cell.length_c   1.000
_cell.angle_alpha   90.00
_cell.angle_beta   90.00
_cell.angle_gamma   90.00
#
_symmetry.space_group_name_H-M   'P 1'
#
loop_
_entity.id
_entity.type
_entity.pdbx_description
1 polymer ?
#
loop_
_entity_poly.entity_id
_entity_poly.type
_entity_poly.pdbx_seq_one_letter_code
_entity_poly.pdbx_strand_id
1 'polypeptide(L)'
;MEKKHQILDALNEALKLEYSMIIHYPLINRAIKDPDIKQMVNILGVVSIKHADTLADAITALGGKPQWDFESAPDEIDLKKIFRAQLEKEKLALKLHNDSADMVNDKVLKTKLEAIAKQEVEHIKLVEKILDLIDQGKS
;
A
#
# COMPACT_ATOMS: atom_id res chain seq x y z
N MET A 1 -22.35 16.35 -0.56
CA MET A 1 -21.81 16.19 0.79
C MET A 1 -21.50 14.74 1.13
N GLU A 2 -22.42 13.81 0.93
CA GLU A 2 -22.16 12.39 1.14
C GLU A 2 -20.99 11.86 0.29
N LYS A 3 -20.93 12.26 -0.97
CA LYS A 3 -19.88 11.83 -1.89
C LYS A 3 -18.50 12.28 -1.40
N LYS A 4 -18.38 13.49 -0.87
CA LYS A 4 -17.14 14.02 -0.33
C LYS A 4 -16.70 13.22 0.91
N HIS A 5 -17.61 12.86 1.80
CA HIS A 5 -17.31 12.01 2.95
C HIS A 5 -16.83 10.64 2.52
N GLN A 6 -17.48 10.04 1.52
CA GLN A 6 -17.07 8.73 1.00
C GLN A 6 -15.66 8.76 0.42
N ILE A 7 -15.35 9.82 -0.34
CA ILE A 7 -14.01 10.00 -0.92
C ILE A 7 -12.96 10.12 0.19
N LEU A 8 -13.23 10.98 1.18
CA LEU A 8 -12.27 11.20 2.28
C LEU A 8 -12.07 9.95 3.13
N ASP A 9 -13.14 9.19 3.38
CA ASP A 9 -13.05 7.93 4.11
C ASP A 9 -12.20 6.91 3.34
N ALA A 10 -12.43 6.77 2.04
CA ALA A 10 -11.67 5.85 1.20
C ALA A 10 -10.19 6.24 1.14
N LEU A 11 -9.90 7.55 0.99
CA LEU A 11 -8.53 8.04 0.95
C LEU A 11 -7.80 7.83 2.29
N ASN A 12 -8.48 8.10 3.41
CA ASN A 12 -7.89 7.88 4.73
C ASN A 12 -7.69 6.39 5.03
N GLU A 13 -8.58 5.53 4.57
CA GLU A 13 -8.40 4.09 4.72
C GLU A 13 -7.21 3.60 3.89
N ALA A 14 -7.06 4.09 2.67
CA ALA A 14 -5.89 3.80 1.85
C ALA A 14 -4.61 4.33 2.49
N LEU A 15 -4.66 5.52 3.08
CA LEU A 15 -3.52 6.11 3.78
C LEU A 15 -3.10 5.25 4.97
N LYS A 16 -4.05 4.72 5.73
CA LYS A 16 -3.78 3.80 6.83
C LYS A 16 -3.04 2.55 6.35
N LEU A 17 -3.46 1.99 5.21
CA LEU A 17 -2.78 0.84 4.62
C LEU A 17 -1.34 1.19 4.22
N GLU A 18 -1.14 2.34 3.56
CA GLU A 18 0.20 2.76 3.16
C GLU A 18 1.12 3.00 4.36
N TYR A 19 0.63 3.66 5.42
CA TYR A 19 1.41 3.82 6.65
C TYR A 19 1.74 2.47 7.29
N SER A 20 0.80 1.54 7.27
CA SER A 20 1.03 0.18 7.78
C SER A 20 2.17 -0.50 7.01
N MET A 21 2.16 -0.39 5.69
CA MET A 21 3.20 -0.97 4.83
C MET A 21 4.56 -0.32 5.07
N ILE A 22 4.61 1.00 5.22
CA ILE A 22 5.85 1.73 5.52
C ILE A 22 6.51 1.20 6.80
N ILE A 23 5.70 0.87 7.79
CA ILE A 23 6.18 0.34 9.08
C ILE A 23 6.49 -1.15 8.98
N HIS A 24 5.61 -1.93 8.36
CA HIS A 24 5.71 -3.39 8.34
C HIS A 24 6.85 -3.90 7.46
N TYR A 25 7.03 -3.34 6.27
CA TYR A 25 8.03 -3.84 5.33
C TYR A 25 9.46 -3.80 5.88
N PRO A 26 9.92 -2.71 6.51
CA PRO A 26 11.25 -2.74 7.15
C PRO A 26 11.38 -3.78 8.25
N LEU A 27 10.30 -3.98 9.04
CA LEU A 27 10.30 -4.99 10.11
C LEU A 27 10.38 -6.41 9.53
N ILE A 28 9.59 -6.68 8.49
CA ILE A 28 9.59 -7.96 7.79
C ILE A 28 10.98 -8.21 7.18
N ASN A 29 11.57 -7.17 6.60
CA ASN A 29 12.85 -7.27 5.91
C ASN A 29 14.00 -7.72 6.82
N ARG A 30 13.90 -7.42 8.10
CA ARG A 30 14.92 -7.82 9.08
C ARG A 30 15.02 -9.35 9.23
N ALA A 31 13.94 -10.06 8.97
CA ALA A 31 13.88 -11.53 9.06
C ALA A 31 14.30 -12.23 7.77
N ILE A 32 14.47 -11.47 6.69
CA ILE A 32 14.81 -12.04 5.38
C ILE A 32 16.32 -12.10 5.20
N LYS A 33 16.82 -13.22 4.70
CA LYS A 33 18.25 -13.43 4.44
C LYS A 33 18.59 -13.35 2.95
N ASP A 34 17.67 -13.76 2.09
CA ASP A 34 17.89 -13.73 0.64
C ASP A 34 18.00 -12.28 0.15
N PRO A 35 19.12 -11.91 -0.49
CA PRO A 35 19.34 -10.51 -0.88
C PRO A 35 18.38 -10.01 -1.95
N ASP A 36 17.90 -10.86 -2.84
CA ASP A 36 16.95 -10.47 -3.88
C ASP A 36 15.58 -10.15 -3.28
N ILE A 37 15.14 -10.99 -2.34
CA ILE A 37 13.87 -10.72 -1.63
C ILE A 37 13.99 -9.46 -0.80
N LYS A 38 15.12 -9.27 -0.10
CA LYS A 38 15.37 -8.04 0.67
C LYS A 38 15.21 -6.78 -0.19
N GLN A 39 15.77 -6.80 -1.39
CA GLN A 39 15.69 -5.66 -2.30
C GLN A 39 14.25 -5.40 -2.74
N MET A 40 13.51 -6.45 -3.05
CA MET A 40 12.10 -6.33 -3.43
C MET A 40 11.25 -5.72 -2.32
N VAL A 41 11.45 -6.17 -1.08
CA VAL A 41 10.75 -5.66 0.09
C VAL A 41 11.09 -4.19 0.33
N ASN A 42 12.35 -3.82 0.14
CA ASN A 42 12.78 -2.43 0.27
C ASN A 42 12.09 -1.53 -0.75
N ILE A 43 11.95 -1.99 -1.99
CA ILE A 43 11.23 -1.26 -3.04
C ILE A 43 9.77 -1.03 -2.62
N LEU A 44 9.10 -2.08 -2.12
CA LEU A 44 7.72 -1.98 -1.67
C LEU A 44 7.57 -0.90 -0.58
N GLY A 45 8.44 -0.90 0.41
CA GLY A 45 8.39 0.08 1.49
C GLY A 45 8.65 1.51 1.02
N VAL A 46 9.63 1.71 0.15
CA VAL A 46 9.98 3.05 -0.37
C VAL A 46 8.85 3.64 -1.22
N VAL A 47 8.24 2.83 -2.07
CA VAL A 47 7.15 3.30 -2.93
C VAL A 47 5.89 3.60 -2.11
N SER A 48 5.66 2.86 -1.01
CA SER A 48 4.55 3.16 -0.11
C SER A 48 4.66 4.56 0.51
N ILE A 49 5.87 5.05 0.76
CA ILE A 49 6.08 6.43 1.24
C ILE A 49 5.54 7.44 0.22
N LYS A 50 5.85 7.24 -1.06
CA LYS A 50 5.36 8.13 -2.14
C LYS A 50 3.84 8.08 -2.27
N HIS A 51 3.26 6.89 -2.14
CA HIS A 51 1.81 6.74 -2.17
C HIS A 51 1.15 7.45 -0.99
N ALA A 52 1.73 7.35 0.20
CA ALA A 52 1.21 8.04 1.38
C ALA A 52 1.24 9.56 1.19
N ASP A 53 2.32 10.10 0.63
CA ASP A 53 2.41 11.54 0.34
C ASP A 53 1.31 11.97 -0.64
N THR A 54 1.11 11.22 -1.72
CA THR A 54 0.08 11.52 -2.71
C THR A 54 -1.31 11.50 -2.08
N LEU A 55 -1.60 10.50 -1.26
CA LEU A 55 -2.89 10.37 -0.58
C LEU A 55 -3.12 11.50 0.41
N ALA A 56 -2.11 11.85 1.20
CA ALA A 56 -2.20 12.96 2.16
C ALA A 56 -2.47 14.29 1.45
N ASP A 57 -1.79 14.53 0.32
CA ASP A 57 -2.00 15.73 -0.48
C ASP A 57 -3.42 15.77 -1.06
N ALA A 58 -3.92 14.62 -1.53
CA ALA A 58 -5.28 14.51 -2.05
C ALA A 58 -6.33 14.82 -0.99
N ILE A 59 -6.15 14.27 0.21
CA ILE A 59 -7.05 14.51 1.34
C ILE A 59 -7.09 16.01 1.68
N THR A 60 -5.91 16.63 1.75
CA THR A 60 -5.79 18.06 2.05
C THR A 60 -6.43 18.91 0.96
N ALA A 61 -6.20 18.57 -0.31
CA ALA A 61 -6.76 19.31 -1.45
C ALA A 61 -8.31 19.24 -1.45
N LEU A 62 -8.88 18.17 -0.93
CA LEU A 62 -10.34 18.01 -0.81
C LEU A 62 -10.91 18.62 0.46
N GLY A 63 -10.08 19.29 1.26
CA GLY A 63 -10.52 19.97 2.49
C GLY A 63 -10.62 19.06 3.70
N GLY A 64 -10.11 17.84 3.60
CA GLY A 64 -10.07 16.92 4.72
C GLY A 64 -8.76 17.00 5.50
N LYS A 65 -8.63 16.13 6.49
CA LYS A 65 -7.43 16.03 7.31
C LYS A 65 -6.84 14.62 7.21
N PRO A 66 -5.57 14.48 6.77
CA PRO A 66 -4.93 13.17 6.77
C PRO A 66 -4.84 12.60 8.18
N GLN A 67 -5.26 11.36 8.35
CA GLN A 67 -5.27 10.71 9.66
C GLN A 67 -3.97 9.95 9.90
N TRP A 68 -3.47 10.04 11.11
CA TRP A 68 -2.29 9.31 11.56
C TRP A 68 -2.73 7.98 12.16
N ASP A 69 -2.76 6.95 11.33
CA ASP A 69 -3.19 5.64 11.78
C ASP A 69 -2.46 4.55 11.01
N PHE A 70 -2.23 3.41 11.66
CA PHE A 70 -1.61 2.25 11.04
C PHE A 70 -1.98 1.01 11.85
N GLU A 71 -1.89 -0.15 11.19
CA GLU A 71 -2.14 -1.42 11.86
C GLU A 71 -0.90 -1.87 12.61
N SER A 72 -1.09 -2.58 13.73
CA SER A 72 0.00 -3.20 14.46
C SER A 72 0.74 -4.20 13.57
N ALA A 73 2.05 -4.34 13.81
CA ALA A 73 2.84 -5.34 13.10
C ALA A 73 2.31 -6.75 13.44
N PRO A 74 2.27 -7.65 12.46
CA PRO A 74 1.80 -9.01 12.72
C PRO A 74 2.75 -9.77 13.64
N ASP A 75 2.20 -10.62 14.51
CA ASP A 75 2.96 -11.52 15.37
C ASP A 75 3.44 -12.77 14.63
N GLU A 76 3.11 -12.89 13.36
CA GLU A 76 3.44 -14.05 12.56
C GLU A 76 4.93 -14.10 12.23
N ILE A 77 5.56 -15.26 12.31
CA ILE A 77 6.97 -15.46 11.98
C ILE A 77 7.17 -16.22 10.65
N ASP A 78 6.14 -16.88 10.15
CA ASP A 78 6.19 -17.58 8.87
C ASP A 78 6.10 -16.57 7.72
N LEU A 79 7.20 -16.42 6.97
CA LEU A 79 7.28 -15.44 5.87
C LEU A 79 6.20 -15.66 4.81
N LYS A 80 5.86 -16.90 4.50
CA LYS A 80 4.82 -17.19 3.51
C LYS A 80 3.47 -16.64 3.95
N LYS A 81 3.11 -16.84 5.22
CA LYS A 81 1.86 -16.30 5.77
C LYS A 81 1.89 -14.78 5.83
N ILE A 82 3.03 -14.19 6.20
CA ILE A 82 3.21 -12.75 6.23
C ILE A 82 2.95 -12.15 4.85
N PHE A 83 3.58 -12.70 3.80
CA PHE A 83 3.44 -12.15 2.46
C PHE A 83 2.08 -12.43 1.83
N ARG A 84 1.41 -13.52 2.21
CA ARG A 84 0.02 -13.73 1.80
C ARG A 84 -0.90 -12.65 2.38
N ALA A 85 -0.69 -12.29 3.64
CA ALA A 85 -1.45 -11.21 4.28
C ALA A 85 -1.13 -9.87 3.62
N GLN A 86 0.14 -9.60 3.30
CA GLN A 86 0.54 -8.38 2.60
C GLN A 86 -0.06 -8.30 1.20
N LEU A 87 -0.15 -9.43 0.50
CA LEU A 87 -0.78 -9.49 -0.82
C LEU A 87 -2.24 -9.02 -0.74
N GLU A 88 -2.98 -9.48 0.26
CA GLU A 88 -4.37 -9.05 0.45
C GLU A 88 -4.46 -7.56 0.76
N LYS A 89 -3.52 -7.01 1.52
CA LYS A 89 -3.47 -5.57 1.82
C LYS A 89 -3.16 -4.75 0.56
N GLU A 90 -2.24 -5.21 -0.29
CA GLU A 90 -1.95 -4.53 -1.55
C GLU A 90 -3.14 -4.55 -2.49
N LYS A 91 -3.89 -5.66 -2.53
CA LYS A 91 -5.13 -5.76 -3.33
C LYS A 91 -6.19 -4.81 -2.81
N LEU A 92 -6.34 -4.69 -1.50
CA LEU A 92 -7.28 -3.74 -0.90
C LEU A 92 -6.86 -2.31 -1.21
N ALA A 93 -5.57 -1.99 -1.13
CA ALA A 93 -5.07 -0.67 -1.50
C ALA A 93 -5.38 -0.34 -2.96
N LEU A 94 -5.20 -1.29 -3.87
CA LEU A 94 -5.54 -1.12 -5.28
C LEU A 94 -7.03 -0.78 -5.44
N LYS A 95 -7.89 -1.52 -4.77
CA LYS A 95 -9.33 -1.28 -4.82
C LYS A 95 -9.66 0.13 -4.34
N LEU A 96 -9.09 0.55 -3.20
CA LEU A 96 -9.34 1.86 -2.63
C LEU A 96 -8.82 2.99 -3.53
N HIS A 97 -7.67 2.82 -4.15
CA HIS A 97 -7.14 3.81 -5.09
C HIS A 97 -8.03 3.95 -6.32
N ASN A 98 -8.51 2.83 -6.88
CA ASN A 98 -9.41 2.86 -8.03
C ASN A 98 -10.76 3.47 -7.66
N ASP A 99 -11.34 3.10 -6.52
CA ASP A 99 -12.62 3.64 -6.06
C ASP A 99 -12.51 5.15 -5.83
N SER A 100 -11.41 5.60 -5.21
CA SER A 100 -11.17 7.02 -4.97
C SER A 100 -11.02 7.80 -6.29
N ALA A 101 -10.29 7.25 -7.25
CA ALA A 101 -10.12 7.88 -8.56
C ALA A 101 -11.46 8.03 -9.28
N ASP A 102 -12.34 7.03 -9.16
CA ASP A 102 -13.66 7.06 -9.79
C ASP A 102 -14.60 8.09 -9.15
N MET A 103 -14.40 8.40 -7.88
CA MET A 103 -15.26 9.34 -7.14
C MET A 103 -14.82 10.80 -7.28
N VAL A 104 -13.57 11.05 -7.67
CA VAL A 104 -13.01 12.40 -7.72
C VAL A 104 -13.34 13.07 -9.07
N ASN A 105 -13.81 14.32 -9.03
CA ASN A 105 -14.14 15.08 -10.24
C ASN A 105 -12.95 15.89 -10.78
N ASP A 106 -12.01 16.26 -9.92
CA ASP A 106 -10.84 17.01 -10.31
C ASP A 106 -9.90 16.15 -11.17
N LYS A 107 -9.62 16.58 -12.39
CA LYS A 107 -8.84 15.80 -13.35
C LYS A 107 -7.40 15.57 -12.92
N VAL A 108 -6.78 16.58 -12.31
CA VAL A 108 -5.38 16.48 -11.84
C VAL A 108 -5.30 15.44 -10.72
N LEU A 109 -6.20 15.52 -9.77
CA LEU A 109 -6.26 14.62 -8.65
C LEU A 109 -6.58 13.19 -9.10
N LYS A 110 -7.56 13.06 -10.01
CA LYS A 110 -7.92 11.76 -10.59
C LYS A 110 -6.72 11.09 -11.26
N THR A 111 -5.95 11.85 -12.03
CA THR A 111 -4.76 11.35 -12.72
C THR A 111 -3.72 10.84 -11.72
N LYS A 112 -3.51 11.56 -10.62
CA LYS A 112 -2.58 11.15 -9.57
C LYS A 112 -3.02 9.86 -8.89
N LEU A 113 -4.31 9.74 -8.58
CA LEU A 113 -4.85 8.53 -7.96
C LEU A 113 -4.80 7.33 -8.89
N GLU A 114 -5.08 7.54 -10.18
CA GLU A 114 -4.94 6.49 -11.19
C GLU A 114 -3.48 6.04 -11.34
N ALA A 115 -2.53 6.96 -11.22
CA ALA A 115 -1.11 6.64 -11.30
C ALA A 115 -0.67 5.74 -10.13
N ILE A 116 -1.10 6.03 -8.90
CA ILE A 116 -0.74 5.17 -7.78
C ILE A 116 -1.46 3.82 -7.85
N ALA A 117 -2.66 3.78 -8.43
CA ALA A 117 -3.35 2.51 -8.67
C ALA A 117 -2.55 1.61 -9.64
N LYS A 118 -1.99 2.18 -10.69
CA LYS A 118 -1.13 1.43 -11.62
C LYS A 118 0.12 0.89 -10.93
N GLN A 119 0.72 1.68 -10.04
CA GLN A 119 1.88 1.24 -9.28
C GLN A 119 1.53 0.12 -8.29
N GLU A 120 0.31 0.14 -7.73
CA GLU A 120 -0.16 -0.96 -6.88
C GLU A 120 -0.24 -2.28 -7.64
N VAL A 121 -0.61 -2.26 -8.91
CA VAL A 121 -0.60 -3.47 -9.74
C VAL A 121 0.82 -4.05 -9.80
N GLU A 122 1.84 -3.22 -9.94
CA GLU A 122 3.24 -3.66 -9.94
C GLU A 122 3.65 -4.18 -8.56
N HIS A 123 3.18 -3.57 -7.48
CA HIS A 123 3.41 -4.06 -6.11
C HIS A 123 2.83 -5.46 -5.91
N ILE A 124 1.62 -5.69 -6.39
CA ILE A 124 0.98 -7.00 -6.29
C ILE A 124 1.82 -8.06 -7.01
N LYS A 125 2.30 -7.75 -8.21
CA LYS A 125 3.17 -8.65 -8.96
C LYS A 125 4.47 -8.93 -8.21
N LEU A 126 5.01 -7.92 -7.55
CA LEU A 126 6.25 -8.05 -6.79
C LEU A 126 6.06 -8.95 -5.57
N VAL A 127 4.96 -8.79 -4.84
CA VAL A 127 4.63 -9.65 -3.70
C VAL A 127 4.40 -11.08 -4.16
N GLU A 128 3.71 -11.27 -5.29
CA GLU A 128 3.51 -12.60 -5.87
C GLU A 128 4.83 -13.26 -6.23
N LYS A 129 5.77 -12.50 -6.78
CA LYS A 129 7.12 -12.99 -7.08
C LYS A 129 7.88 -13.39 -5.82
N ILE A 130 7.75 -12.60 -4.75
CA ILE A 130 8.36 -12.94 -3.46
C ILE A 130 7.81 -14.28 -2.96
N LEU A 131 6.50 -14.46 -3.03
CA LEU A 131 5.86 -15.72 -2.62
C LEU A 131 6.38 -16.91 -3.44
N ASP A 132 6.54 -16.74 -4.75
CA ASP A 132 7.09 -17.77 -5.62
C ASP A 132 8.53 -18.13 -5.21
N LEU A 133 9.35 -17.15 -4.91
CA LEU A 133 10.73 -17.38 -4.47
C LEU A 133 10.78 -18.12 -3.13
N ILE A 134 9.89 -17.77 -2.20
CA ILE A 134 9.80 -18.47 -0.91
C ILE A 134 9.38 -19.93 -1.15
N ASP A 135 8.44 -20.18 -2.06
CA ASP A 135 8.02 -21.54 -2.42
C ASP A 135 9.17 -22.35 -3.04
N GLN A 136 10.15 -21.68 -3.65
CA GLN A 136 11.34 -22.31 -4.20
C GLN A 136 12.43 -22.54 -3.13
N GLY A 137 12.14 -22.26 -1.86
CA GLY A 137 13.08 -22.44 -0.75
C GLY A 137 13.97 -21.26 -0.45
N LYS A 138 13.72 -20.10 -1.09
CA LYS A 138 14.49 -18.89 -0.79
C LYS A 138 13.83 -18.10 0.35
N SER A 139 14.59 -17.64 1.24
CA SER A 139 14.14 -16.82 2.35
C SER A 139 15.30 -16.00 2.90
#